data_4bd598741829c8b0c4570c3d1b4d1a42
#
_entry.id   4bd598741829c8b0c4570c3d1b4d1a42
#
_cell.length_a   1.000
_cell.length_b   1.000
_cell.length_c   1.000
_cell.angle_alpha   90.00
_cell.angle_beta   90.00
_cell.angle_gamma   90.00
#
_symmetry.space_group_name_H-M   'P 1'
#
loop_
_entity.id
_entity.type
_entity.pdbx_description
1 polymer ?
#
loop_
_entity_poly.entity_id
_entity_poly.type
_entity_poly.pdbx_seq_one_letter_code
_entity_poly.pdbx_strand_id
1 'polypeptide(L)'
;MDKNYGRVTIPTDADMVEETKQTAQRWGADAIRDCDGTQMPDALKSMPVKIYSTYYTTRKDNAWAQANPDEVQQVYLMTEFYTAMEEQAPLRIPLMKHLYQEQLKPNTIHDIKRWWEVIDRTTGEVVPAAEWDYEEESGEVVLHKPGAFHEYTVSFLAFIMWDPVHMYNFITNSWENVEHQITFDVRQPKTQRHVIEKLKQWLKDNPDTDVVRFTTFFHQFTLVFDEFAREKFVDWFGYSASVSPYILEQFEREVGYPFRPEYIIDQGYHNNTNRVPSREFRDFQKFQQREVAKLMKVLVDICHENGREAMMFLGDHWIGTEPFGEYFKEVGVDAVVGSVGNGATLRLISDIPGVKYTEGRFLPYFFPDVFYEGGDPVKEAKINWVTARRAILRKPVDRIGYGGYLKLALQFPDFIQYIEDICNEFRLLYENVGGQQPYSHFTVGVLNSWGKLRSWGTHMVAHAIPYKQTYSYAGVLESLSGMPFDVKFISFDEVLENPAVLDDCKVIVNVGDAYTAPSGGSYWKNPALSCPIKAFVAKGGGLI
;
A
#
# COMPACT_ATOMS: atom_id res chain seq x y z
N MET A 1 18.38 -12.82 30.86
CA MET A 1 18.36 -11.67 29.90
C MET A 1 18.13 -10.42 30.71
N ASP A 2 18.89 -9.41 30.45
CA ASP A 2 18.69 -8.11 31.05
C ASP A 2 17.29 -7.63 30.66
N LYS A 3 16.45 -7.21 31.62
CA LYS A 3 15.06 -6.82 31.40
C LYS A 3 14.91 -5.63 30.42
N ASN A 4 16.00 -4.93 30.17
CA ASN A 4 16.06 -3.74 29.32
C ASN A 4 16.68 -4.03 27.94
N TYR A 5 16.61 -5.26 27.43
CA TYR A 5 17.21 -5.63 26.16
C TYR A 5 16.26 -6.46 25.30
N GLY A 6 16.33 -6.26 23.99
CA GLY A 6 15.60 -7.01 22.99
C GLY A 6 14.28 -6.39 22.56
N ARG A 7 13.67 -6.98 21.54
CA ARG A 7 12.40 -6.58 20.92
C ARG A 7 12.38 -5.19 20.30
N VAL A 8 13.54 -4.64 19.99
CA VAL A 8 13.68 -3.31 19.40
C VAL A 8 14.56 -3.36 18.15
N THR A 9 14.06 -2.81 17.07
CA THR A 9 14.78 -2.64 15.80
C THR A 9 15.09 -1.17 15.56
N ILE A 10 16.35 -0.85 15.28
CA ILE A 10 16.75 0.53 14.97
C ILE A 10 17.23 0.67 13.51
N PRO A 11 16.99 1.82 12.89
CA PRO A 11 17.58 2.13 11.60
C PRO A 11 19.06 2.44 11.73
N THR A 12 19.80 2.27 10.64
CA THR A 12 21.18 2.76 10.50
C THR A 12 21.37 3.50 9.19
N ASP A 13 22.31 4.40 9.16
CA ASP A 13 22.75 5.13 8.00
C ASP A 13 24.25 4.87 7.76
N ALA A 14 24.72 4.98 6.52
CA ALA A 14 26.07 4.56 6.12
C ALA A 14 27.21 5.25 6.89
N ASP A 15 26.99 6.49 7.32
CA ASP A 15 27.95 7.36 8.00
C ASP A 15 27.73 7.43 9.54
N MET A 16 26.85 6.58 10.10
CA MET A 16 26.38 6.65 11.50
C MET A 16 26.75 5.42 12.32
N VAL A 17 27.98 4.91 12.18
CA VAL A 17 28.39 3.65 12.83
C VAL A 17 28.39 3.76 14.35
N GLU A 18 29.05 4.77 14.91
CA GLU A 18 29.19 4.92 16.36
C GLU A 18 27.87 5.35 17.01
N GLU A 19 27.13 6.23 16.34
CA GLU A 19 25.81 6.66 16.78
C GLU A 19 24.81 5.50 16.78
N THR A 20 24.87 4.62 15.78
CA THR A 20 24.04 3.41 15.73
C THR A 20 24.37 2.48 16.88
N LYS A 21 25.67 2.22 17.17
CA LYS A 21 26.09 1.39 18.32
C LYS A 21 25.61 1.94 19.64
N GLN A 22 25.80 3.26 19.86
CA GLN A 22 25.38 3.93 21.09
C GLN A 22 23.85 3.90 21.24
N THR A 23 23.11 4.17 20.17
CA THR A 23 21.64 4.13 20.20
C THR A 23 21.13 2.71 20.40
N ALA A 24 21.74 1.71 19.76
CA ALA A 24 21.40 0.30 19.96
C ALA A 24 21.57 -0.13 21.43
N GLN A 25 22.70 0.25 22.03
CA GLN A 25 22.94 -0.02 23.44
C GLN A 25 21.93 0.70 24.33
N ARG A 26 21.69 1.98 24.08
CA ARG A 26 20.80 2.82 24.86
C ARG A 26 19.34 2.35 24.82
N TRP A 27 18.84 2.00 23.64
CA TRP A 27 17.47 1.52 23.47
C TRP A 27 17.31 0.01 23.72
N GLY A 28 18.42 -0.70 23.97
CA GLY A 28 18.44 -2.15 24.16
C GLY A 28 18.02 -2.90 22.89
N ALA A 29 18.44 -2.43 21.72
CA ALA A 29 18.08 -3.02 20.45
C ALA A 29 18.78 -4.36 20.21
N ASP A 30 18.06 -5.32 19.65
CA ASP A 30 18.54 -6.64 19.24
C ASP A 30 18.45 -6.87 17.73
N ALA A 31 18.09 -5.84 16.98
CA ALA A 31 18.12 -5.81 15.52
C ALA A 31 18.47 -4.41 14.99
N ILE A 32 19.20 -4.39 13.90
CA ILE A 32 19.49 -3.19 13.11
C ILE A 32 18.98 -3.38 11.69
N ARG A 33 18.59 -2.30 11.05
CA ARG A 33 18.13 -2.32 9.64
C ARG A 33 18.73 -1.18 8.86
N ASP A 34 18.98 -1.41 7.58
CA ASP A 34 19.17 -0.32 6.62
C ASP A 34 17.85 0.41 6.34
N CYS A 35 17.96 1.63 5.86
CA CYS A 35 16.83 2.42 5.38
C CYS A 35 16.78 2.42 3.84
N ASP A 36 15.68 2.90 3.27
CA ASP A 36 15.62 3.10 1.84
C ASP A 36 16.68 4.13 1.41
N GLY A 37 17.52 3.72 0.44
CA GLY A 37 18.60 4.53 -0.05
C GLY A 37 19.88 4.53 0.79
N THR A 38 19.92 3.86 1.92
CA THR A 38 21.13 3.69 2.73
C THR A 38 21.74 2.30 2.54
N GLN A 39 22.95 2.12 3.03
CA GLN A 39 23.65 0.83 3.05
C GLN A 39 24.07 0.49 4.46
N MET A 40 24.00 -0.79 4.80
CA MET A 40 24.50 -1.29 6.08
C MET A 40 26.04 -1.17 6.10
N PRO A 41 26.63 -0.37 7.01
CA PRO A 41 28.07 -0.31 7.15
C PRO A 41 28.67 -1.64 7.57
N ASP A 42 29.79 -2.06 6.99
CA ASP A 42 30.46 -3.32 7.33
C ASP A 42 30.83 -3.40 8.83
N ALA A 43 31.18 -2.28 9.44
CA ALA A 43 31.50 -2.20 10.86
C ALA A 43 30.33 -2.55 11.79
N LEU A 44 29.10 -2.51 11.31
CA LEU A 44 27.91 -2.90 12.06
C LEU A 44 27.53 -4.38 11.87
N LYS A 45 28.00 -5.01 10.80
CA LYS A 45 27.70 -6.43 10.51
C LYS A 45 28.28 -7.39 11.56
N SER A 46 29.29 -6.96 12.33
CA SER A 46 29.86 -7.73 13.43
C SER A 46 29.16 -7.54 14.79
N MET A 47 28.13 -6.71 14.87
CA MET A 47 27.37 -6.55 16.11
C MET A 47 26.57 -7.82 16.44
N PRO A 48 26.42 -8.17 17.75
CA PRO A 48 25.65 -9.34 18.17
C PRO A 48 24.13 -9.08 18.13
N VAL A 49 23.64 -8.60 17.00
CA VAL A 49 22.22 -8.26 16.74
C VAL A 49 21.81 -8.81 15.39
N LYS A 50 20.52 -9.04 15.17
CA LYS A 50 20.01 -9.42 13.86
C LYS A 50 20.18 -8.29 12.84
N ILE A 51 20.58 -8.66 11.63
CA ILE A 51 20.73 -7.74 10.49
C ILE A 51 19.55 -7.90 9.57
N TYR A 52 18.76 -6.84 9.45
CA TYR A 52 17.64 -6.73 8.51
C TYR A 52 18.11 -5.93 7.31
N SER A 53 18.17 -6.56 6.15
CA SER A 53 18.56 -5.87 4.92
C SER A 53 17.37 -5.66 4.00
N THR A 54 17.21 -4.42 3.56
CA THR A 54 16.13 -4.03 2.66
C THR A 54 16.39 -4.54 1.26
N TYR A 55 15.41 -5.27 0.70
CA TYR A 55 15.45 -5.78 -0.66
C TYR A 55 14.34 -5.18 -1.50
N TYR A 56 14.69 -4.79 -2.73
CA TYR A 56 13.78 -4.19 -3.70
C TYR A 56 13.55 -5.16 -4.86
N THR A 57 12.34 -5.71 -4.94
CA THR A 57 12.00 -6.69 -5.97
C THR A 57 11.93 -6.05 -7.35
N THR A 58 11.39 -4.84 -7.46
CA THR A 58 10.94 -4.23 -8.73
C THR A 58 11.84 -3.12 -9.26
N ARG A 59 12.94 -2.80 -8.61
CA ARG A 59 13.82 -1.69 -8.99
C ARG A 59 15.28 -1.95 -8.61
N LYS A 60 16.18 -0.96 -8.76
CA LYS A 60 17.64 -1.05 -8.58
C LYS A 60 18.33 -1.97 -9.59
N ASP A 61 17.84 -1.90 -10.82
CA ASP A 61 18.49 -2.53 -11.98
C ASP A 61 18.08 -1.81 -13.27
N ASN A 62 18.50 -0.54 -13.38
CA ASN A 62 18.18 0.30 -14.53
C ASN A 62 18.70 -0.28 -15.84
N ALA A 63 19.87 -0.93 -15.82
CA ALA A 63 20.45 -1.51 -17.03
C ALA A 63 19.53 -2.61 -17.60
N TRP A 64 18.97 -3.45 -16.74
CA TRP A 64 18.02 -4.46 -17.17
C TRP A 64 16.72 -3.83 -17.67
N ALA A 65 16.17 -2.84 -16.96
CA ALA A 65 14.93 -2.15 -17.35
C ALA A 65 15.09 -1.44 -18.71
N GLN A 66 16.20 -0.76 -18.94
CA GLN A 66 16.51 -0.09 -20.21
C GLN A 66 16.67 -1.08 -21.36
N ALA A 67 17.22 -2.27 -21.11
CA ALA A 67 17.34 -3.34 -22.09
C ALA A 67 16.00 -4.07 -22.36
N ASN A 68 14.97 -3.84 -21.53
CA ASN A 68 13.67 -4.50 -21.58
C ASN A 68 12.52 -3.49 -21.37
N PRO A 69 12.36 -2.51 -22.28
CA PRO A 69 11.42 -1.41 -22.08
C PRO A 69 9.94 -1.86 -22.05
N ASP A 70 9.61 -2.99 -22.63
CA ASP A 70 8.29 -3.63 -22.60
C ASP A 70 7.93 -4.23 -21.24
N GLU A 71 8.92 -4.45 -20.37
CA GLU A 71 8.77 -5.01 -19.04
C GLU A 71 8.67 -3.92 -17.93
N VAL A 72 8.80 -2.65 -18.31
CA VAL A 72 8.69 -1.52 -17.39
C VAL A 72 7.26 -1.39 -16.87
N GLN A 73 7.12 -0.88 -15.65
CA GLN A 73 5.81 -0.64 -15.03
C GLN A 73 4.92 0.24 -15.92
N GLN A 74 3.67 -0.13 -16.02
CA GLN A 74 2.65 0.59 -16.77
C GLN A 74 1.42 0.87 -15.92
N VAL A 75 0.70 1.92 -16.27
CA VAL A 75 -0.55 2.33 -15.63
C VAL A 75 -1.57 2.78 -16.67
N TYR A 76 -2.85 2.72 -16.30
CA TYR A 76 -3.87 3.45 -17.03
C TYR A 76 -3.95 4.90 -16.57
N LEU A 77 -3.96 5.81 -17.53
CA LEU A 77 -4.17 7.23 -17.34
C LEU A 77 -5.43 7.66 -18.10
N MET A 78 -6.00 8.78 -17.69
CA MET A 78 -7.15 9.39 -18.33
C MET A 78 -6.84 10.85 -18.63
N THR A 79 -7.26 11.31 -19.80
CA THR A 79 -7.23 12.74 -20.16
C THR A 79 -8.23 13.53 -19.31
N GLU A 80 -8.10 14.85 -19.30
CA GLU A 80 -9.18 15.72 -18.86
C GLU A 80 -10.41 15.55 -19.78
N PHE A 81 -11.55 16.14 -19.39
CA PHE A 81 -12.78 16.14 -20.17
C PHE A 81 -12.67 17.15 -21.31
N TYR A 82 -13.01 16.72 -22.52
CA TYR A 82 -13.02 17.55 -23.73
C TYR A 82 -14.41 17.61 -24.31
N THR A 83 -14.97 18.82 -24.43
CA THR A 83 -16.30 19.04 -24.98
C THR A 83 -16.24 19.27 -26.50
N ALA A 84 -17.01 18.52 -27.27
CA ALA A 84 -17.19 18.76 -28.69
C ALA A 84 -18.17 19.90 -28.88
N MET A 85 -17.72 20.99 -29.51
CA MET A 85 -18.55 22.19 -29.69
C MET A 85 -19.47 22.11 -30.91
N GLU A 86 -19.09 21.27 -31.88
CA GLU A 86 -19.83 21.14 -33.16
C GLU A 86 -20.01 19.66 -33.51
N GLU A 87 -21.16 19.31 -34.02
CA GLU A 87 -21.39 17.98 -34.56
C GLU A 87 -20.58 17.79 -35.87
N GLN A 88 -19.97 16.62 -36.01
CA GLN A 88 -19.16 16.21 -37.16
C GLN A 88 -17.84 16.96 -37.38
N ALA A 89 -17.48 17.93 -36.57
CA ALA A 89 -16.11 18.45 -36.53
C ALA A 89 -15.24 17.51 -35.73
N PRO A 90 -14.05 17.07 -36.22
CA PRO A 90 -13.19 16.19 -35.47
C PRO A 90 -12.76 16.80 -34.13
N LEU A 91 -12.93 16.06 -33.05
CA LEU A 91 -12.45 16.47 -31.73
C LEU A 91 -11.04 15.93 -31.50
N ARG A 92 -10.10 16.82 -31.22
CA ARG A 92 -8.71 16.48 -30.89
C ARG A 92 -8.47 16.49 -29.39
N ILE A 93 -7.97 15.38 -28.86
CA ILE A 93 -7.77 15.15 -27.43
C ILE A 93 -6.29 14.86 -27.18
N PRO A 94 -5.50 15.83 -26.67
CA PRO A 94 -4.10 15.62 -26.36
C PRO A 94 -3.95 14.71 -25.13
N LEU A 95 -3.23 13.59 -25.28
CA LEU A 95 -3.12 12.58 -24.22
C LEU A 95 -2.31 13.08 -23.03
N MET A 96 -1.19 13.76 -23.29
CA MET A 96 -0.20 14.09 -22.27
C MET A 96 -0.36 15.50 -21.69
N LYS A 97 -1.41 16.22 -22.07
CA LYS A 97 -1.72 17.51 -21.46
C LYS A 97 -2.07 17.29 -19.98
N HIS A 98 -1.52 18.11 -19.10
CA HIS A 98 -1.67 18.02 -17.65
C HIS A 98 -1.04 16.77 -16.99
N LEU A 99 -0.10 16.12 -17.70
CA LEU A 99 0.70 15.01 -17.18
C LEU A 99 2.20 15.32 -17.32
N TYR A 100 3.01 14.77 -16.41
CA TYR A 100 4.46 15.00 -16.41
C TYR A 100 5.16 14.13 -17.46
N GLN A 101 5.52 14.73 -18.58
CA GLN A 101 6.03 14.01 -19.77
C GLN A 101 7.39 13.36 -19.56
N GLU A 102 8.19 13.82 -18.59
CA GLU A 102 9.46 13.16 -18.27
C GLU A 102 9.26 11.84 -17.51
N GLN A 103 8.16 11.74 -16.77
CA GLN A 103 7.82 10.52 -16.02
C GLN A 103 7.01 9.52 -16.83
N LEU A 104 6.15 9.99 -17.72
CA LEU A 104 5.10 9.19 -18.33
C LEU A 104 5.24 9.17 -19.85
N LYS A 105 5.05 7.99 -20.45
CA LYS A 105 5.07 7.83 -21.90
C LYS A 105 3.91 6.95 -22.33
N PRO A 106 3.04 7.38 -23.26
CA PRO A 106 1.99 6.53 -23.82
C PRO A 106 2.56 5.23 -24.39
N ASN A 107 1.90 4.12 -24.10
CA ASN A 107 2.28 2.84 -24.68
C ASN A 107 1.67 2.68 -26.08
N THR A 108 2.47 2.95 -27.09
CA THR A 108 2.14 2.76 -28.51
C THR A 108 2.78 1.50 -29.10
N ILE A 109 3.50 0.72 -28.30
CA ILE A 109 4.14 -0.53 -28.72
C ILE A 109 3.08 -1.64 -28.92
N HIS A 110 2.05 -1.63 -28.07
CA HIS A 110 0.97 -2.60 -28.11
C HIS A 110 -0.25 -2.05 -28.88
N ASP A 111 -1.17 -2.93 -29.22
CA ASP A 111 -2.40 -2.55 -29.95
C ASP A 111 -3.24 -1.55 -29.16
N ILE A 112 -3.13 -0.28 -29.54
CA ILE A 112 -3.85 0.82 -28.89
C ILE A 112 -5.37 0.70 -29.03
N LYS A 113 -5.87 0.10 -30.12
CA LYS A 113 -7.31 -0.10 -30.32
C LYS A 113 -7.90 -1.16 -29.38
N ARG A 114 -7.06 -2.05 -28.87
CA ARG A 114 -7.44 -3.04 -27.87
C ARG A 114 -7.34 -2.51 -26.44
N TRP A 115 -6.29 -1.72 -26.14
CA TRP A 115 -5.95 -1.36 -24.76
C TRP A 115 -6.31 0.06 -24.36
N TRP A 116 -6.69 0.93 -25.32
CA TRP A 116 -7.16 2.26 -25.03
C TRP A 116 -8.68 2.35 -25.25
N GLU A 117 -9.33 3.27 -24.56
CA GLU A 117 -10.76 3.44 -24.62
C GLU A 117 -11.12 4.91 -24.68
N VAL A 118 -11.91 5.30 -25.68
CA VAL A 118 -12.53 6.61 -25.75
C VAL A 118 -13.96 6.48 -25.22
N ILE A 119 -14.32 7.32 -24.25
CA ILE A 119 -15.63 7.27 -23.61
C ILE A 119 -16.34 8.61 -23.82
N ASP A 120 -17.56 8.53 -24.30
CA ASP A 120 -18.52 9.63 -24.25
C ASP A 120 -19.07 9.71 -22.82
N ARG A 121 -18.60 10.69 -22.06
CA ARG A 121 -18.98 10.86 -20.64
C ARG A 121 -20.41 11.40 -20.47
N THR A 122 -20.99 11.97 -21.52
CA THR A 122 -22.39 12.44 -21.51
C THR A 122 -23.36 11.27 -21.55
N THR A 123 -23.06 10.25 -22.36
CA THR A 123 -23.91 9.06 -22.49
C THR A 123 -23.42 7.88 -21.65
N GLY A 124 -22.14 7.83 -21.27
CA GLY A 124 -21.47 6.71 -20.63
C GLY A 124 -21.06 5.60 -21.62
N GLU A 125 -21.23 5.80 -22.92
CA GLU A 125 -20.92 4.80 -23.94
C GLU A 125 -19.47 4.83 -24.37
N VAL A 126 -18.94 3.66 -24.71
CA VAL A 126 -17.61 3.53 -25.32
C VAL A 126 -17.72 3.84 -26.79
N VAL A 127 -16.89 4.76 -27.27
CA VAL A 127 -16.79 5.09 -28.68
C VAL A 127 -16.14 3.92 -29.44
N PRO A 128 -16.77 3.42 -30.50
CA PRO A 128 -16.19 2.34 -31.30
C PRO A 128 -14.78 2.65 -31.80
N ALA A 129 -13.89 1.66 -31.77
CA ALA A 129 -12.47 1.83 -32.15
C ALA A 129 -12.28 2.35 -33.60
N ALA A 130 -13.25 2.15 -34.47
CA ALA A 130 -13.23 2.65 -35.86
C ALA A 130 -13.55 4.16 -35.97
N GLU A 131 -14.06 4.80 -34.90
CA GLU A 131 -14.50 6.20 -34.92
C GLU A 131 -13.45 7.17 -34.38
N TRP A 132 -12.29 6.69 -33.98
CA TRP A 132 -11.18 7.53 -33.54
C TRP A 132 -9.83 6.96 -34.01
N ASP A 133 -8.83 7.83 -34.12
CA ASP A 133 -7.44 7.47 -34.43
C ASP A 133 -6.48 8.18 -33.47
N TYR A 134 -5.29 7.64 -33.35
CA TYR A 134 -4.18 8.28 -32.63
C TYR A 134 -3.17 8.80 -33.63
N GLU A 135 -2.86 10.08 -33.53
CA GLU A 135 -1.83 10.75 -34.32
C GLU A 135 -0.55 10.87 -33.49
N GLU A 136 0.45 10.05 -33.82
CA GLU A 136 1.69 9.98 -33.03
C GLU A 136 2.48 11.30 -33.05
N GLU A 137 2.48 12.01 -34.19
CA GLU A 137 3.21 13.29 -34.34
C GLU A 137 2.67 14.39 -33.41
N SER A 138 1.36 14.47 -33.23
CA SER A 138 0.73 15.46 -32.35
C SER A 138 0.51 14.93 -30.93
N GLY A 139 0.57 13.62 -30.71
CA GLY A 139 0.22 12.98 -29.44
C GLY A 139 -1.25 13.06 -29.08
N GLU A 140 -2.12 13.15 -30.09
CA GLU A 140 -3.56 13.37 -29.91
C GLU A 140 -4.39 12.17 -30.39
N VAL A 141 -5.48 11.91 -29.68
CA VAL A 141 -6.58 11.09 -30.21
C VAL A 141 -7.54 11.99 -30.95
N VAL A 142 -7.87 11.61 -32.18
CA VAL A 142 -8.81 12.33 -33.06
C VAL A 142 -10.09 11.53 -33.13
N LEU A 143 -11.16 12.05 -32.55
CA LEU A 143 -12.51 11.50 -32.66
C LEU A 143 -13.21 12.13 -33.89
N HIS A 144 -13.64 11.27 -34.82
CA HIS A 144 -14.08 11.74 -36.15
C HIS A 144 -15.48 12.38 -36.15
N LYS A 145 -16.39 11.84 -35.36
CA LYS A 145 -17.81 12.27 -35.37
C LYS A 145 -18.37 12.39 -33.95
N PRO A 146 -17.87 13.34 -33.16
CA PRO A 146 -18.41 13.56 -31.81
C PRO A 146 -19.84 14.10 -31.88
N GLY A 147 -20.64 13.79 -30.87
CA GLY A 147 -21.92 14.47 -30.63
C GLY A 147 -21.71 15.90 -30.16
N ALA A 148 -22.49 16.84 -30.68
CA ALA A 148 -22.40 18.24 -30.26
C ALA A 148 -22.70 18.38 -28.76
N PHE A 149 -21.85 19.12 -28.05
CA PHE A 149 -21.90 19.36 -26.60
C PHE A 149 -21.72 18.12 -25.73
N HIS A 150 -21.28 16.98 -26.31
CA HIS A 150 -20.87 15.84 -25.53
C HIS A 150 -19.45 16.02 -25.00
N GLU A 151 -19.19 15.43 -23.83
CA GLU A 151 -17.87 15.40 -23.19
C GLU A 151 -17.20 14.04 -23.39
N TYR A 152 -15.93 14.06 -23.75
CA TYR A 152 -15.16 12.86 -24.04
C TYR A 152 -13.88 12.79 -23.21
N THR A 153 -13.47 11.58 -22.86
CA THR A 153 -12.16 11.29 -22.27
C THR A 153 -11.51 10.14 -23.02
N VAL A 154 -10.19 10.10 -22.97
CA VAL A 154 -9.40 8.95 -23.42
C VAL A 154 -8.73 8.30 -22.21
N SER A 155 -8.99 7.03 -22.01
CA SER A 155 -8.25 6.19 -21.08
C SER A 155 -7.18 5.43 -21.87
N PHE A 156 -5.92 5.60 -21.50
CA PHE A 156 -4.80 5.05 -22.25
C PHE A 156 -3.73 4.43 -21.35
N LEU A 157 -3.04 3.44 -21.89
CA LEU A 157 -1.95 2.76 -21.21
C LEU A 157 -0.66 3.58 -21.37
N ALA A 158 0.08 3.76 -20.29
CA ALA A 158 1.34 4.49 -20.28
C ALA A 158 2.41 3.79 -19.45
N PHE A 159 3.67 3.90 -19.89
CA PHE A 159 4.84 3.50 -19.13
C PHE A 159 5.18 4.54 -18.07
N ILE A 160 5.59 4.08 -16.89
CA ILE A 160 6.21 4.91 -15.86
C ILE A 160 7.73 4.82 -16.06
N MET A 161 8.32 5.91 -16.53
CA MET A 161 9.73 5.97 -16.93
C MET A 161 10.69 6.01 -15.75
N TRP A 162 10.24 6.34 -14.54
CA TRP A 162 11.02 6.33 -13.31
C TRP A 162 10.15 6.29 -12.06
N ASP A 163 10.70 5.70 -10.98
CA ASP A 163 10.04 5.55 -9.69
C ASP A 163 10.12 6.83 -8.86
N PRO A 164 9.00 7.49 -8.59
CA PRO A 164 8.97 8.73 -7.79
C PRO A 164 9.30 8.53 -6.31
N VAL A 165 9.23 7.32 -5.78
CA VAL A 165 9.62 7.03 -4.37
C VAL A 165 11.03 7.51 -4.09
N HIS A 166 11.91 7.38 -5.06
CA HIS A 166 13.27 7.84 -4.95
C HIS A 166 13.39 9.36 -4.72
N MET A 167 12.43 10.15 -5.20
CA MET A 167 12.40 11.60 -4.99
C MET A 167 12.20 11.99 -3.53
N TYR A 168 11.36 11.28 -2.78
CA TYR A 168 11.17 11.57 -1.36
C TYR A 168 12.48 11.38 -0.59
N ASN A 169 13.16 10.28 -0.84
CA ASN A 169 14.47 10.03 -0.24
C ASN A 169 15.53 11.03 -0.71
N PHE A 170 15.46 11.47 -1.95
CA PHE A 170 16.31 12.50 -2.50
C PHE A 170 16.16 13.84 -1.76
N ILE A 171 14.92 14.29 -1.57
CA ILE A 171 14.60 15.52 -0.83
C ILE A 171 15.03 15.39 0.64
N THR A 172 14.69 14.26 1.28
CA THR A 172 14.92 14.02 2.71
C THR A 172 16.40 13.89 3.07
N ASN A 173 17.19 13.30 2.18
CA ASN A 173 18.60 12.99 2.42
C ASN A 173 19.56 13.89 1.63
N SER A 174 19.05 14.92 0.96
CA SER A 174 19.85 15.82 0.12
C SER A 174 20.69 15.08 -0.93
N TRP A 175 20.14 14.05 -1.54
CA TRP A 175 20.83 13.26 -2.56
C TRP A 175 20.81 13.97 -3.89
N GLU A 176 21.90 14.65 -4.20
CA GLU A 176 22.10 15.31 -5.48
C GLU A 176 22.65 14.32 -6.51
N ASN A 177 22.26 14.47 -7.75
CA ASN A 177 22.79 13.71 -8.90
C ASN A 177 22.66 12.18 -8.80
N VAL A 178 21.62 11.68 -8.18
CA VAL A 178 21.30 10.25 -8.15
C VAL A 178 20.43 9.89 -9.35
N GLU A 179 20.79 8.84 -10.08
CA GLU A 179 20.02 8.35 -11.22
C GLU A 179 18.61 7.91 -10.77
N HIS A 180 17.60 8.34 -11.52
CA HIS A 180 16.22 7.90 -11.28
C HIS A 180 16.09 6.39 -11.49
N GLN A 181 15.45 5.71 -10.55
CA GLN A 181 15.22 4.27 -10.62
C GLN A 181 14.04 3.97 -11.56
N ILE A 182 14.21 2.96 -12.40
CA ILE A 182 13.14 2.46 -13.28
C ILE A 182 12.54 1.22 -12.64
N THR A 183 11.21 1.23 -12.46
CA THR A 183 10.49 0.05 -11.95
C THR A 183 10.06 -0.86 -13.09
N PHE A 184 10.06 -2.17 -12.85
CA PHE A 184 9.62 -3.18 -13.80
C PHE A 184 8.50 -4.06 -13.23
N ASP A 185 7.65 -4.59 -14.11
CA ASP A 185 6.47 -5.36 -13.73
C ASP A 185 6.79 -6.84 -13.49
N VAL A 186 6.87 -7.22 -12.23
CA VAL A 186 7.20 -8.60 -11.80
C VAL A 186 6.16 -9.65 -12.18
N ARG A 187 5.00 -9.26 -12.69
CA ARG A 187 3.97 -10.21 -13.14
C ARG A 187 4.28 -10.76 -14.52
N GLN A 188 5.16 -10.13 -15.28
CA GLN A 188 5.57 -10.60 -16.59
C GLN A 188 6.59 -11.76 -16.50
N PRO A 189 6.48 -12.83 -17.31
CA PRO A 189 7.32 -14.02 -17.16
C PRO A 189 8.82 -13.78 -17.28
N LYS A 190 9.23 -12.82 -18.12
CA LYS A 190 10.64 -12.46 -18.29
C LYS A 190 11.17 -11.77 -17.03
N THR A 191 10.41 -10.81 -16.50
CA THR A 191 10.71 -10.11 -15.26
C THR A 191 10.72 -11.08 -14.07
N GLN A 192 9.77 -12.03 -13.99
CA GLN A 192 9.76 -13.03 -12.92
C GLN A 192 11.06 -13.82 -12.86
N ARG A 193 11.54 -14.31 -14.01
CA ARG A 193 12.83 -15.03 -14.08
C ARG A 193 13.98 -14.14 -13.61
N HIS A 194 13.99 -12.89 -14.06
CA HIS A 194 15.02 -11.93 -13.68
C HIS A 194 15.04 -11.67 -12.17
N VAL A 195 13.90 -11.37 -11.53
CA VAL A 195 13.86 -11.06 -10.09
C VAL A 195 14.21 -12.28 -9.23
N ILE A 196 13.89 -13.49 -9.67
CA ILE A 196 14.30 -14.72 -9.00
C ILE A 196 15.83 -14.87 -9.00
N GLU A 197 16.47 -14.71 -10.16
CA GLU A 197 17.94 -14.82 -10.26
C GLU A 197 18.64 -13.65 -9.55
N LYS A 198 18.07 -12.45 -9.64
CA LYS A 198 18.55 -11.27 -8.91
C LYS A 198 18.55 -11.51 -7.39
N LEU A 199 17.47 -12.07 -6.81
CA LEU A 199 17.43 -12.37 -5.38
C LEU A 199 18.48 -13.42 -4.99
N LYS A 200 18.64 -14.48 -5.76
CA LYS A 200 19.67 -15.49 -5.52
C LYS A 200 21.08 -14.92 -5.52
N GLN A 201 21.37 -14.01 -6.45
CA GLN A 201 22.66 -13.33 -6.50
C GLN A 201 22.83 -12.37 -5.32
N TRP A 202 21.79 -11.57 -5.03
CA TRP A 202 21.82 -10.63 -3.91
C TRP A 202 22.09 -11.33 -2.56
N LEU A 203 21.49 -12.51 -2.33
CA LEU A 203 21.73 -13.29 -1.11
C LEU A 203 23.19 -13.75 -0.99
N LYS A 204 23.85 -14.08 -2.11
CA LYS A 204 25.28 -14.42 -2.12
C LYS A 204 26.15 -13.21 -1.80
N ASP A 205 25.75 -12.03 -2.31
CA ASP A 205 26.51 -10.78 -2.13
C ASP A 205 26.28 -10.16 -0.74
N ASN A 206 25.23 -10.61 -0.02
CA ASN A 206 24.87 -10.13 1.33
C ASN A 206 24.83 -11.28 2.34
N PRO A 207 25.97 -11.96 2.60
CA PRO A 207 26.02 -13.15 3.45
C PRO A 207 25.69 -12.88 4.93
N ASP A 208 25.83 -11.64 5.38
CA ASP A 208 25.60 -11.23 6.78
C ASP A 208 24.13 -10.89 7.07
N THR A 209 23.26 -10.92 6.08
CA THR A 209 21.83 -10.67 6.25
C THR A 209 21.16 -11.83 6.99
N ASP A 210 20.48 -11.57 8.10
CA ASP A 210 19.65 -12.55 8.82
C ASP A 210 18.21 -12.55 8.29
N VAL A 211 17.68 -11.37 7.99
CA VAL A 211 16.30 -11.16 7.56
C VAL A 211 16.27 -10.34 6.28
N VAL A 212 15.74 -10.92 5.23
CA VAL A 212 15.46 -10.20 3.97
C VAL A 212 14.16 -9.43 4.16
N ARG A 213 14.28 -8.11 4.22
CA ARG A 213 13.15 -7.22 4.41
C ARG A 213 12.67 -6.73 3.05
N PHE A 214 11.64 -7.37 2.53
CA PHE A 214 11.01 -6.94 1.29
C PHE A 214 10.25 -5.64 1.53
N THR A 215 10.58 -4.60 0.79
CA THR A 215 9.83 -3.34 0.85
C THR A 215 8.42 -3.56 0.31
N THR A 216 8.32 -4.26 -0.80
CA THR A 216 7.10 -4.90 -1.31
C THR A 216 7.49 -6.10 -2.18
N PHE A 217 6.55 -6.99 -2.44
CA PHE A 217 6.71 -8.05 -3.44
C PHE A 217 6.27 -7.64 -4.84
N PHE A 218 5.75 -6.45 -4.97
CA PHE A 218 5.30 -5.82 -6.20
C PHE A 218 5.85 -4.39 -6.27
N HIS A 219 5.07 -3.40 -6.72
CA HIS A 219 5.49 -2.00 -6.66
C HIS A 219 5.23 -1.43 -5.26
N GLN A 220 6.12 -0.59 -4.80
CA GLN A 220 5.96 0.03 -3.49
C GLN A 220 4.79 0.99 -3.47
N PHE A 221 4.70 1.85 -4.47
CA PHE A 221 3.54 2.65 -4.81
C PHE A 221 3.68 3.24 -6.22
N THR A 222 2.58 3.63 -6.79
CA THR A 222 2.52 4.32 -8.06
C THR A 222 2.11 5.76 -7.80
N LEU A 223 2.98 6.68 -8.12
CA LEU A 223 2.74 8.11 -7.99
C LEU A 223 2.84 8.75 -9.36
N VAL A 224 1.79 9.44 -9.77
CA VAL A 224 1.69 10.14 -11.04
C VAL A 224 1.68 11.63 -10.79
N PHE A 225 2.53 12.36 -11.51
CA PHE A 225 2.64 13.81 -11.41
C PHE A 225 1.90 14.54 -12.54
N ASP A 226 1.44 15.75 -12.21
CA ASP A 226 0.93 16.72 -13.20
C ASP A 226 2.08 17.43 -13.93
N GLU A 227 1.77 18.29 -14.89
CA GLU A 227 2.74 19.05 -15.68
C GLU A 227 3.66 19.97 -14.87
N PHE A 228 3.32 20.23 -13.61
CA PHE A 228 4.11 21.04 -12.67
C PHE A 228 4.89 20.19 -11.66
N ALA A 229 5.02 18.88 -11.92
CA ALA A 229 5.64 17.92 -11.02
C ALA A 229 4.99 17.88 -9.61
N ARG A 230 3.66 18.10 -9.54
CA ARG A 230 2.88 17.92 -8.33
C ARG A 230 2.11 16.60 -8.39
N GLU A 231 1.84 16.01 -7.24
CA GLU A 231 1.11 14.75 -7.17
C GLU A 231 -0.32 14.93 -7.73
N LYS A 232 -0.62 14.18 -8.78
CA LYS A 232 -1.94 14.11 -9.38
C LYS A 232 -2.71 12.91 -8.83
N PHE A 233 -2.04 11.79 -8.67
CA PHE A 233 -2.65 10.56 -8.24
C PHE A 233 -1.59 9.63 -7.62
N VAL A 234 -1.99 8.86 -6.61
CA VAL A 234 -1.15 7.86 -5.96
C VAL A 234 -1.92 6.57 -5.72
N ASP A 235 -1.31 5.45 -6.06
CA ASP A 235 -1.73 4.12 -5.64
C ASP A 235 -0.61 3.51 -4.78
N TRP A 236 -0.87 3.38 -3.50
CA TRP A 236 0.14 3.06 -2.50
C TRP A 236 0.83 1.72 -2.71
N PHE A 237 0.19 0.77 -3.35
CA PHE A 237 0.79 -0.53 -3.61
C PHE A 237 1.05 -0.83 -5.07
N GLY A 238 0.58 0.04 -5.96
CA GLY A 238 0.65 -0.19 -7.38
C GLY A 238 -0.23 -1.34 -7.90
N TYR A 239 -1.00 -1.99 -7.04
CA TYR A 239 -1.85 -3.11 -7.45
C TYR A 239 -3.11 -2.67 -8.16
N SER A 240 -3.67 -1.55 -7.72
CA SER A 240 -4.94 -1.06 -8.23
C SER A 240 -4.79 -0.40 -9.58
N ALA A 241 -3.64 0.22 -9.85
CA ALA A 241 -3.42 1.00 -11.06
C ALA A 241 -2.39 0.41 -12.01
N SER A 242 -1.40 -0.34 -11.51
CA SER A 242 -0.39 -0.96 -12.37
C SER A 242 -0.95 -2.10 -13.19
N VAL A 243 -0.71 -2.05 -14.50
CA VAL A 243 -1.18 -3.02 -15.47
C VAL A 243 -0.10 -3.30 -16.52
N SER A 244 -0.29 -4.33 -17.31
CA SER A 244 0.43 -4.56 -18.56
C SER A 244 -0.45 -5.38 -19.49
N PRO A 245 -0.29 -5.33 -20.81
CA PRO A 245 -1.05 -6.16 -21.74
C PRO A 245 -1.04 -7.65 -21.38
N TYR A 246 0.12 -8.15 -20.93
CA TYR A 246 0.24 -9.54 -20.49
C TYR A 246 -0.70 -9.85 -19.31
N ILE A 247 -0.65 -9.04 -18.25
CA ILE A 247 -1.46 -9.31 -17.03
C ILE A 247 -2.96 -9.13 -17.30
N LEU A 248 -3.33 -8.22 -18.19
CA LEU A 248 -4.71 -8.02 -18.60
C LEU A 248 -5.24 -9.22 -19.38
N GLU A 249 -4.41 -9.81 -20.26
CA GLU A 249 -4.76 -11.06 -20.94
C GLU A 249 -4.86 -12.27 -20.00
N GLN A 250 -4.03 -12.33 -18.94
CA GLN A 250 -4.17 -13.36 -17.91
C GLN A 250 -5.48 -13.19 -17.13
N PHE A 251 -5.83 -11.96 -16.78
CA PHE A 251 -7.10 -11.65 -16.15
C PHE A 251 -8.28 -12.10 -17.01
N GLU A 252 -8.31 -11.73 -18.30
CA GLU A 252 -9.37 -12.13 -19.22
C GLU A 252 -9.54 -13.67 -19.29
N ARG A 253 -8.42 -14.40 -19.32
CA ARG A 253 -8.44 -15.88 -19.36
C ARG A 253 -8.97 -16.50 -18.05
N GLU A 254 -8.60 -15.93 -16.92
CA GLU A 254 -8.95 -16.49 -15.61
C GLU A 254 -10.37 -16.10 -15.18
N VAL A 255 -10.75 -14.85 -15.40
CA VAL A 255 -12.03 -14.30 -14.95
C VAL A 255 -13.15 -14.51 -15.96
N GLY A 256 -12.80 -14.66 -17.24
CA GLY A 256 -13.74 -15.06 -18.31
C GLY A 256 -14.46 -13.89 -19.00
N TYR A 257 -14.01 -12.67 -18.79
CA TYR A 257 -14.50 -11.50 -19.52
C TYR A 257 -13.37 -10.50 -19.81
N PRO A 258 -13.49 -9.66 -20.86
CA PRO A 258 -12.45 -8.72 -21.25
C PRO A 258 -12.29 -7.61 -20.20
N PHE A 259 -11.04 -7.20 -20.02
CA PHE A 259 -10.71 -6.07 -19.15
C PHE A 259 -10.99 -4.74 -19.85
N ARG A 260 -11.50 -3.78 -19.10
CA ARG A 260 -11.70 -2.40 -19.57
C ARG A 260 -10.92 -1.40 -18.71
N PRO A 261 -10.27 -0.40 -19.31
CA PRO A 261 -9.59 0.67 -18.58
C PRO A 261 -10.45 1.32 -17.50
N GLU A 262 -11.75 1.44 -17.77
CA GLU A 262 -12.72 2.08 -16.86
C GLU A 262 -12.85 1.34 -15.52
N TYR A 263 -12.52 0.05 -15.44
CA TYR A 263 -12.52 -0.70 -14.17
C TYR A 263 -11.48 -0.15 -13.18
N ILE A 264 -10.38 0.42 -13.67
CA ILE A 264 -9.37 1.11 -12.85
C ILE A 264 -9.63 2.61 -12.80
N ILE A 265 -9.88 3.22 -13.95
CA ILE A 265 -10.05 4.68 -14.09
C ILE A 265 -11.22 5.20 -13.27
N ASP A 266 -12.34 4.48 -13.24
CA ASP A 266 -13.51 4.84 -12.44
C ASP A 266 -13.89 6.32 -12.58
N GLN A 267 -14.11 6.78 -13.82
CA GLN A 267 -14.46 8.18 -14.15
C GLN A 267 -13.40 9.22 -13.72
N GLY A 268 -12.15 8.80 -13.55
CA GLY A 268 -11.07 9.64 -13.05
C GLY A 268 -10.87 9.60 -11.53
N TYR A 269 -11.70 8.86 -10.79
CA TYR A 269 -11.56 8.70 -9.33
C TYR A 269 -10.57 7.60 -8.92
N HIS A 270 -10.10 6.78 -9.87
CA HIS A 270 -9.15 5.69 -9.65
C HIS A 270 -9.50 4.82 -8.43
N ASN A 271 -10.78 4.45 -8.29
CA ASN A 271 -11.28 3.65 -7.17
C ASN A 271 -10.87 4.21 -5.79
N ASN A 272 -11.02 5.50 -5.61
CA ASN A 272 -10.78 6.17 -4.34
C ASN A 272 -11.42 5.40 -3.17
N THR A 273 -10.78 5.41 -2.01
CA THR A 273 -11.20 4.69 -0.80
C THR A 273 -12.66 4.91 -0.41
N ASN A 274 -13.20 6.09 -0.70
CA ASN A 274 -14.59 6.43 -0.41
C ASN A 274 -15.59 5.98 -1.48
N ARG A 275 -15.11 5.50 -2.63
CA ARG A 275 -15.97 4.99 -3.70
C ARG A 275 -16.35 3.54 -3.44
N VAL A 276 -17.61 3.21 -3.71
CA VAL A 276 -18.04 1.80 -3.74
C VAL A 276 -17.37 1.13 -4.93
N PRO A 277 -16.51 0.12 -4.73
CA PRO A 277 -15.81 -0.53 -5.84
C PRO A 277 -16.79 -1.29 -6.73
N SER A 278 -16.52 -1.28 -8.04
CA SER A 278 -17.25 -2.15 -8.96
C SER A 278 -16.89 -3.62 -8.72
N ARG A 279 -17.73 -4.54 -9.19
CA ARG A 279 -17.44 -5.98 -9.16
C ARG A 279 -16.17 -6.29 -9.94
N GLU A 280 -16.03 -5.70 -11.13
CA GLU A 280 -14.91 -5.92 -12.03
C GLU A 280 -13.58 -5.48 -11.40
N PHE A 281 -13.58 -4.35 -10.70
CA PHE A 281 -12.39 -3.89 -9.96
C PHE A 281 -12.04 -4.84 -8.81
N ARG A 282 -13.03 -5.37 -8.06
CA ARG A 282 -12.77 -6.37 -7.02
C ARG A 282 -12.25 -7.68 -7.59
N ASP A 283 -12.78 -8.14 -8.72
CA ASP A 283 -12.29 -9.33 -9.40
C ASP A 283 -10.84 -9.13 -9.86
N PHE A 284 -10.52 -7.95 -10.38
CA PHE A 284 -9.14 -7.58 -10.74
C PHE A 284 -8.22 -7.56 -9.53
N GLN A 285 -8.63 -6.97 -8.41
CA GLN A 285 -7.85 -6.99 -7.18
C GLN A 285 -7.58 -8.41 -6.68
N LYS A 286 -8.62 -9.25 -6.59
CA LYS A 286 -8.48 -10.67 -6.18
C LYS A 286 -7.51 -11.43 -7.09
N PHE A 287 -7.60 -11.19 -8.39
CA PHE A 287 -6.68 -11.77 -9.37
C PHE A 287 -5.23 -11.33 -9.10
N GLN A 288 -5.00 -10.00 -8.97
CA GLN A 288 -3.69 -9.44 -8.68
C GLN A 288 -3.06 -10.01 -7.41
N GLN A 289 -3.84 -10.14 -6.38
CA GLN A 289 -3.44 -10.68 -5.09
C GLN A 289 -2.92 -12.12 -5.20
N ARG A 290 -3.61 -12.96 -5.95
CA ARG A 290 -3.16 -14.34 -6.19
C ARG A 290 -1.85 -14.38 -6.98
N GLU A 291 -1.73 -13.55 -8.00
CA GLU A 291 -0.50 -13.50 -8.80
C GLU A 291 0.71 -13.02 -7.97
N VAL A 292 0.52 -12.01 -7.13
CA VAL A 292 1.57 -11.54 -6.23
C VAL A 292 1.91 -12.58 -5.17
N ALA A 293 0.91 -13.27 -4.59
CA ALA A 293 1.15 -14.33 -3.61
C ALA A 293 1.95 -15.51 -4.18
N LYS A 294 1.72 -15.88 -5.44
CA LYS A 294 2.52 -16.92 -6.13
C LYS A 294 4.00 -16.53 -6.20
N LEU A 295 4.30 -15.30 -6.64
CA LEU A 295 5.67 -14.80 -6.69
C LEU A 295 6.28 -14.68 -5.29
N MET A 296 5.51 -14.15 -4.35
CA MET A 296 5.91 -13.98 -2.96
C MET A 296 6.38 -15.32 -2.37
N LYS A 297 5.61 -16.41 -2.59
CA LYS A 297 6.00 -17.74 -2.15
C LYS A 297 7.36 -18.17 -2.69
N VAL A 298 7.60 -18.00 -3.99
CA VAL A 298 8.87 -18.36 -4.62
C VAL A 298 10.04 -17.58 -3.99
N LEU A 299 9.88 -16.28 -3.77
CA LEU A 299 10.93 -15.44 -3.20
C LEU A 299 11.21 -15.79 -1.73
N VAL A 300 10.16 -16.08 -0.96
CA VAL A 300 10.28 -16.53 0.43
C VAL A 300 10.98 -17.89 0.51
N ASP A 301 10.61 -18.85 -0.33
CA ASP A 301 11.27 -20.17 -0.37
C ASP A 301 12.77 -20.02 -0.66
N ILE A 302 13.15 -19.15 -1.60
CA ILE A 302 14.58 -18.86 -1.89
C ILE A 302 15.30 -18.29 -0.66
N CYS A 303 14.68 -17.41 0.12
CA CYS A 303 15.26 -16.92 1.36
C CYS A 303 15.51 -18.06 2.35
N HIS A 304 14.51 -18.92 2.55
CA HIS A 304 14.60 -20.06 3.45
C HIS A 304 15.65 -21.10 3.02
N GLU A 305 15.73 -21.41 1.73
CA GLU A 305 16.77 -22.28 1.15
C GLU A 305 18.20 -21.76 1.41
N ASN A 306 18.34 -20.45 1.56
CA ASN A 306 19.61 -19.80 1.90
C ASN A 306 19.76 -19.50 3.41
N GLY A 307 18.90 -20.06 4.27
CA GLY A 307 18.95 -19.89 5.72
C GLY A 307 18.60 -18.49 6.21
N ARG A 308 17.80 -17.73 5.48
CA ARG A 308 17.36 -16.36 5.82
C ARG A 308 15.88 -16.33 6.15
N GLU A 309 15.50 -15.49 7.10
CA GLU A 309 14.09 -15.14 7.31
C GLU A 309 13.63 -14.15 6.23
N ALA A 310 12.34 -14.20 5.90
CA ALA A 310 11.68 -13.26 5.00
C ALA A 310 10.69 -12.39 5.77
N MET A 311 10.83 -11.08 5.67
CA MET A 311 9.96 -10.10 6.30
C MET A 311 9.29 -9.22 5.24
N MET A 312 7.98 -9.02 5.35
CA MET A 312 7.26 -8.07 4.50
C MET A 312 7.04 -6.75 5.22
N PHE A 313 7.40 -5.65 4.57
CA PHE A 313 7.05 -4.31 5.01
C PHE A 313 5.69 -3.89 4.49
N LEU A 314 4.76 -3.56 5.39
CA LEU A 314 3.38 -3.20 5.06
C LEU A 314 3.15 -1.68 4.91
N GLY A 315 4.20 -0.89 5.08
CA GLY A 315 4.13 0.57 4.89
C GLY A 315 3.32 1.33 5.95
N ASP A 316 2.90 2.53 5.58
CA ASP A 316 2.22 3.46 6.47
C ASP A 316 0.71 3.40 6.25
N HIS A 317 -0.09 3.17 7.28
CA HIS A 317 -1.57 3.24 7.32
C HIS A 317 -2.37 2.40 6.29
N TRP A 318 -1.75 1.71 5.38
CA TRP A 318 -2.43 0.87 4.37
C TRP A 318 -2.57 -0.60 4.77
N ILE A 319 -2.22 -0.92 5.99
CA ILE A 319 -2.42 -2.24 6.57
C ILE A 319 -3.90 -2.60 6.49
N GLY A 320 -4.20 -3.75 5.89
CA GLY A 320 -5.57 -4.18 5.64
C GLY A 320 -6.15 -3.75 4.28
N THR A 321 -5.44 -2.94 3.49
CA THR A 321 -5.75 -2.78 2.06
C THR A 321 -5.17 -3.92 1.24
N GLU A 322 -4.05 -4.46 1.72
CA GLU A 322 -3.43 -5.64 1.17
C GLU A 322 -4.16 -6.88 1.68
N PRO A 323 -4.46 -7.82 0.83
CA PRO A 323 -5.17 -9.03 1.21
C PRO A 323 -4.25 -10.18 1.56
N PHE A 324 -2.99 -9.93 1.75
CA PHE A 324 -2.02 -11.01 2.00
C PHE A 324 -2.29 -11.76 3.30
N GLY A 325 -3.07 -11.22 4.25
CA GLY A 325 -3.37 -11.87 5.51
C GLY A 325 -3.84 -13.32 5.36
N GLU A 326 -4.67 -13.60 4.37
CA GLU A 326 -5.14 -14.95 4.07
C GLU A 326 -4.07 -15.85 3.43
N TYR A 327 -3.09 -15.27 2.73
CA TYR A 327 -2.03 -15.99 2.04
C TYR A 327 -0.76 -16.17 2.88
N PHE A 328 -0.56 -15.44 3.97
CA PHE A 328 0.69 -15.48 4.74
C PHE A 328 1.07 -16.87 5.22
N LYS A 329 0.11 -17.67 5.66
CA LYS A 329 0.36 -19.05 6.08
C LYS A 329 0.88 -19.92 4.92
N GLU A 330 0.32 -19.74 3.74
CA GLU A 330 0.65 -20.50 2.53
C GLU A 330 1.99 -20.06 1.96
N VAL A 331 2.22 -18.76 1.92
CA VAL A 331 3.47 -18.14 1.46
C VAL A 331 4.63 -18.44 2.40
N GLY A 332 4.37 -18.54 3.71
CA GLY A 332 5.37 -18.85 4.71
C GLY A 332 6.29 -17.68 5.08
N VAL A 333 5.85 -16.43 4.88
CA VAL A 333 6.61 -15.26 5.32
C VAL A 333 6.79 -15.31 6.85
N ASP A 334 8.00 -15.04 7.33
CA ASP A 334 8.32 -15.18 8.75
C ASP A 334 7.79 -14.04 9.60
N ALA A 335 7.85 -12.83 9.05
CA ALA A 335 7.47 -11.64 9.79
C ALA A 335 6.81 -10.59 8.90
N VAL A 336 6.02 -9.75 9.53
CA VAL A 336 5.51 -8.51 8.95
C VAL A 336 5.92 -7.33 9.82
N VAL A 337 6.23 -6.22 9.17
CA VAL A 337 6.48 -4.94 9.83
C VAL A 337 5.60 -3.88 9.21
N GLY A 338 4.93 -3.08 10.04
CA GLY A 338 4.09 -1.99 9.57
C GLY A 338 4.19 -0.76 10.44
N SER A 339 3.80 0.38 9.89
CA SER A 339 3.79 1.64 10.61
C SER A 339 2.59 1.72 11.53
N VAL A 340 2.83 2.14 12.78
CA VAL A 340 1.82 2.27 13.81
C VAL A 340 1.53 3.74 14.04
N GLY A 341 0.48 4.25 13.42
CA GLY A 341 0.00 5.62 13.63
C GLY A 341 -0.98 5.74 14.80
N ASN A 342 -1.68 4.64 15.12
CA ASN A 342 -2.73 4.62 16.13
C ASN A 342 -3.03 3.18 16.60
N GLY A 343 -4.02 3.00 17.46
CA GLY A 343 -4.41 1.70 17.98
C GLY A 343 -5.02 0.77 16.93
N ALA A 344 -5.77 1.31 15.97
CA ALA A 344 -6.33 0.51 14.88
C ALA A 344 -5.24 -0.11 14.00
N THR A 345 -4.24 0.67 13.60
CA THR A 345 -3.12 0.16 12.81
C THR A 345 -2.27 -0.85 13.59
N LEU A 346 -2.05 -0.64 14.89
CA LEU A 346 -1.38 -1.63 15.73
C LEU A 346 -2.13 -2.96 15.74
N ARG A 347 -3.46 -2.93 15.96
CA ARG A 347 -4.30 -4.13 15.95
C ARG A 347 -4.25 -4.88 14.63
N LEU A 348 -4.28 -4.16 13.51
CA LEU A 348 -4.19 -4.77 12.19
C LEU A 348 -2.88 -5.52 11.98
N ILE A 349 -1.75 -5.00 12.52
CA ILE A 349 -0.47 -5.70 12.48
C ILE A 349 -0.48 -6.89 13.44
N SER A 350 -0.85 -6.66 14.69
CA SER A 350 -0.78 -7.70 15.74
C SER A 350 -1.74 -8.86 15.49
N ASP A 351 -2.82 -8.64 14.75
CA ASP A 351 -3.84 -9.64 14.42
C ASP A 351 -3.55 -10.41 13.12
N ILE A 352 -2.48 -10.09 12.38
CA ILE A 352 -2.10 -10.82 11.16
C ILE A 352 -1.82 -12.28 11.49
N PRO A 353 -2.53 -13.22 10.84
CA PRO A 353 -2.31 -14.64 11.07
C PRO A 353 -1.15 -15.20 10.26
N GLY A 354 -0.60 -16.34 10.70
CA GLY A 354 0.31 -17.17 9.90
C GLY A 354 1.74 -16.68 9.81
N VAL A 355 2.13 -15.63 10.54
CA VAL A 355 3.52 -15.16 10.67
C VAL A 355 4.11 -15.56 12.01
N LYS A 356 5.44 -15.70 12.10
CA LYS A 356 6.14 -16.07 13.33
C LYS A 356 6.19 -14.91 14.33
N TYR A 357 6.33 -13.67 13.82
CA TYR A 357 6.35 -12.47 14.65
C TYR A 357 5.91 -11.23 13.86
N THR A 358 5.49 -10.22 14.60
CA THR A 358 5.03 -8.94 14.08
C THR A 358 5.87 -7.80 14.66
N GLU A 359 6.13 -6.77 13.86
CA GLU A 359 6.86 -5.58 14.28
C GLU A 359 6.05 -4.32 13.99
N GLY A 360 5.87 -3.47 14.99
CA GLY A 360 5.26 -2.16 14.83
C GLY A 360 6.31 -1.06 14.79
N ARG A 361 6.34 -0.25 13.72
CA ARG A 361 7.20 0.92 13.65
C ARG A 361 6.46 2.13 14.20
N PHE A 362 6.95 2.67 15.30
CA PHE A 362 6.45 3.90 15.89
C PHE A 362 7.12 5.10 15.26
N LEU A 363 6.42 6.23 15.22
CA LEU A 363 6.79 7.42 14.47
C LEU A 363 7.20 7.05 13.04
N PRO A 364 6.22 6.81 12.19
CA PRO A 364 6.47 6.49 10.80
C PRO A 364 7.03 7.68 10.01
N TYR A 365 6.85 8.90 10.53
CA TYR A 365 7.24 10.13 9.85
C TYR A 365 8.73 10.37 10.02
N PHE A 366 9.48 10.15 8.98
CA PHE A 366 10.92 10.27 8.90
C PHE A 366 11.35 11.42 7.99
N PHE A 367 10.39 12.26 7.62
CA PHE A 367 10.62 13.39 6.73
C PHE A 367 10.88 14.69 7.50
N PRO A 368 11.40 15.73 6.83
CA PRO A 368 11.67 17.02 7.46
C PRO A 368 10.43 17.73 8.01
N ASP A 369 9.23 17.25 7.70
CA ASP A 369 7.98 17.77 8.24
C ASP A 369 7.80 17.58 9.76
N VAL A 370 8.56 16.66 10.36
CA VAL A 370 8.58 16.46 11.82
C VAL A 370 9.93 16.85 12.42
N PHE A 371 11.04 16.54 11.74
CA PHE A 371 12.40 16.75 12.23
C PHE A 371 13.04 17.98 11.55
N TYR A 372 12.61 19.17 11.93
CA TYR A 372 13.14 20.43 11.45
C TYR A 372 13.39 21.38 12.63
N GLU A 373 14.18 22.43 12.43
CA GLU A 373 14.45 23.44 13.46
C GLU A 373 13.15 24.12 13.90
N GLY A 374 12.80 24.00 15.18
CA GLY A 374 11.53 24.47 15.74
C GLY A 374 10.40 23.43 15.67
N GLY A 375 10.62 22.25 15.09
CA GLY A 375 9.69 21.11 15.15
C GLY A 375 9.65 20.48 16.55
N ASP A 376 8.57 19.73 16.85
CA ASP A 376 8.40 19.04 18.14
C ASP A 376 8.16 17.53 17.94
N PRO A 377 9.21 16.76 17.59
CA PRO A 377 9.08 15.32 17.39
C PRO A 377 8.69 14.55 18.67
N VAL A 378 8.98 15.12 19.85
CA VAL A 378 8.57 14.53 21.14
C VAL A 378 7.05 14.56 21.29
N LYS A 379 6.41 15.65 20.91
CA LYS A 379 4.95 15.78 20.94
C LYS A 379 4.30 14.75 20.00
N GLU A 380 4.82 14.63 18.79
CA GLU A 380 4.33 13.61 17.82
C GLU A 380 4.51 12.20 18.39
N ALA A 381 5.68 11.88 18.96
CA ALA A 381 5.92 10.60 19.60
C ALA A 381 4.95 10.31 20.75
N LYS A 382 4.66 11.32 21.58
CA LYS A 382 3.70 11.19 22.69
C LYS A 382 2.29 10.87 22.19
N ILE A 383 1.82 11.60 21.19
CA ILE A 383 0.50 11.37 20.58
C ILE A 383 0.44 9.95 20.02
N ASN A 384 1.44 9.56 19.24
CA ASN A 384 1.51 8.25 18.61
C ASN A 384 1.52 7.13 19.67
N TRP A 385 2.38 7.23 20.68
CA TRP A 385 2.51 6.20 21.72
C TRP A 385 1.25 6.08 22.58
N VAL A 386 0.69 7.19 23.05
CA VAL A 386 -0.54 7.17 23.87
C VAL A 386 -1.70 6.54 23.11
N THR A 387 -1.80 6.80 21.82
CA THR A 387 -2.87 6.26 20.98
C THR A 387 -2.67 4.77 20.72
N ALA A 388 -1.45 4.34 20.38
CA ALA A 388 -1.15 2.95 20.07
C ALA A 388 -1.14 2.05 21.32
N ARG A 389 -0.69 2.55 22.46
CA ARG A 389 -0.51 1.80 23.72
C ARG A 389 -1.78 1.06 24.18
N ARG A 390 -2.94 1.64 23.95
CA ARG A 390 -4.23 1.00 24.27
C ARG A 390 -4.39 -0.36 23.60
N ALA A 391 -4.04 -0.43 22.34
CA ALA A 391 -4.14 -1.67 21.57
C ALA A 391 -3.06 -2.69 21.98
N ILE A 392 -1.89 -2.24 22.43
CA ILE A 392 -0.85 -3.13 22.99
C ILE A 392 -1.38 -3.87 24.19
N LEU A 393 -2.13 -3.22 25.07
CA LEU A 393 -2.74 -3.89 26.24
C LEU A 393 -3.76 -4.95 25.84
N ARG A 394 -4.38 -4.82 24.66
CA ARG A 394 -5.28 -5.83 24.12
C ARG A 394 -4.54 -6.99 23.47
N LYS A 395 -3.57 -6.70 22.57
CA LYS A 395 -2.71 -7.67 21.92
C LYS A 395 -1.45 -6.95 21.40
N PRO A 396 -0.28 -7.22 21.95
CA PRO A 396 0.94 -6.56 21.50
C PRO A 396 1.38 -7.07 20.12
N VAL A 397 2.14 -6.22 19.42
CA VAL A 397 3.09 -6.71 18.42
C VAL A 397 4.27 -7.37 19.14
N ASP A 398 5.03 -8.23 18.46
CA ASP A 398 6.14 -8.94 19.10
C ASP A 398 7.37 -8.06 19.28
N ARG A 399 7.52 -7.05 18.43
CA ARG A 399 8.66 -6.14 18.39
C ARG A 399 8.19 -4.73 18.05
N ILE A 400 8.99 -3.75 18.45
CA ILE A 400 8.82 -2.37 18.00
C ILE A 400 10.08 -1.89 17.28
N GLY A 401 9.92 -0.85 16.46
CA GLY A 401 11.03 -0.19 15.81
C GLY A 401 10.77 1.31 15.66
N TYR A 402 11.84 2.08 15.50
CA TYR A 402 11.74 3.46 15.08
C TYR A 402 11.61 3.51 13.55
N GLY A 403 10.62 4.24 13.06
CA GLY A 403 10.27 4.28 11.63
C GLY A 403 11.17 5.15 10.78
N GLY A 404 11.85 6.14 11.36
CA GLY A 404 12.59 7.19 10.64
C GLY A 404 14.06 6.91 10.36
N TYR A 405 14.75 7.97 9.96
CA TYR A 405 16.20 7.99 9.80
C TYR A 405 16.90 8.40 11.10
N LEU A 406 17.92 7.66 11.50
CA LEU A 406 18.66 7.91 12.74
C LEU A 406 19.30 9.31 12.74
N LYS A 407 19.85 9.74 11.60
CA LYS A 407 20.49 11.04 11.40
C LYS A 407 19.55 12.21 11.75
N LEU A 408 18.28 12.12 11.39
CA LEU A 408 17.30 13.16 11.74
C LEU A 408 16.97 13.14 13.24
N ALA A 409 16.76 11.97 13.79
CA ALA A 409 16.39 11.80 15.20
C ALA A 409 17.47 12.28 16.17
N LEU A 410 18.74 12.04 15.85
CA LEU A 410 19.87 12.42 16.72
C LEU A 410 20.04 13.93 16.93
N GLN A 411 19.42 14.74 16.08
CA GLN A 411 19.39 16.20 16.28
C GLN A 411 18.46 16.62 17.43
N PHE A 412 17.66 15.70 17.98
CA PHE A 412 16.67 15.94 19.02
C PHE A 412 16.93 15.04 20.23
N PRO A 413 17.82 15.42 21.17
CA PRO A 413 18.17 14.59 22.33
C PRO A 413 16.98 14.17 23.21
N ASP A 414 16.00 15.05 23.37
CA ASP A 414 14.78 14.76 24.13
C ASP A 414 13.91 13.70 23.46
N PHE A 415 13.90 13.70 22.13
CA PHE A 415 13.24 12.66 21.35
C PHE A 415 13.93 11.30 21.54
N ILE A 416 15.26 11.25 21.46
CA ILE A 416 16.04 10.02 21.70
C ILE A 416 15.76 9.47 23.10
N GLN A 417 15.67 10.35 24.11
CA GLN A 417 15.31 9.94 25.48
C GLN A 417 13.90 9.38 25.55
N TYR A 418 12.94 10.06 24.89
CA TYR A 418 11.56 9.61 24.92
C TYR A 418 11.35 8.26 24.23
N ILE A 419 12.07 7.99 23.13
CA ILE A 419 12.02 6.67 22.47
C ILE A 419 12.65 5.60 23.38
N GLU A 420 13.71 5.89 24.11
CA GLU A 420 14.25 4.98 25.12
C GLU A 420 13.19 4.61 26.17
N ASP A 421 12.46 5.60 26.66
CA ASP A 421 11.36 5.37 27.62
C ASP A 421 10.26 4.50 27.01
N ILE A 422 9.88 4.73 25.74
CA ILE A 422 8.92 3.88 25.00
C ILE A 422 9.45 2.44 24.89
N CYS A 423 10.71 2.24 24.56
CA CYS A 423 11.29 0.91 24.44
C CYS A 423 11.23 0.14 25.77
N ASN A 424 11.51 0.81 26.86
CA ASN A 424 11.45 0.23 28.21
C ASN A 424 9.99 -0.07 28.62
N GLU A 425 9.08 0.85 28.39
CA GLU A 425 7.65 0.66 28.66
C GLU A 425 7.08 -0.49 27.81
N PHE A 426 7.43 -0.56 26.53
CA PHE A 426 6.98 -1.64 25.66
C PHE A 426 7.41 -3.01 26.16
N ARG A 427 8.69 -3.18 26.53
CA ARG A 427 9.18 -4.44 27.08
C ARG A 427 8.43 -4.85 28.33
N LEU A 428 8.19 -3.89 29.23
CA LEU A 428 7.41 -4.12 30.45
C LEU A 428 5.97 -4.55 30.14
N LEU A 429 5.33 -3.89 29.19
CA LEU A 429 3.98 -4.26 28.75
C LEU A 429 3.98 -5.65 28.11
N TYR A 430 4.95 -5.92 27.24
CA TYR A 430 5.06 -7.22 26.57
C TYR A 430 5.29 -8.38 27.55
N GLU A 431 6.14 -8.20 28.57
CA GLU A 431 6.35 -9.18 29.64
C GLU A 431 5.04 -9.56 30.35
N ASN A 432 4.12 -8.62 30.47
CA ASN A 432 2.85 -8.82 31.18
C ASN A 432 1.72 -9.36 30.28
N VAL A 433 1.71 -9.03 28.99
CA VAL A 433 0.60 -9.39 28.10
C VAL A 433 1.00 -10.25 26.90
N GLY A 434 2.30 -10.30 26.57
CA GLY A 434 2.81 -11.11 25.45
C GLY A 434 2.57 -12.59 25.66
N GLY A 435 2.20 -13.29 24.60
CA GLY A 435 1.91 -14.73 24.64
C GLY A 435 0.59 -15.09 25.35
N GLN A 436 -0.13 -14.12 25.91
CA GLN A 436 -1.46 -14.36 26.46
C GLN A 436 -2.49 -14.37 25.34
N GLN A 437 -3.49 -15.25 25.46
CA GLN A 437 -4.66 -15.17 24.58
C GLN A 437 -5.52 -13.97 25.00
N PRO A 438 -5.78 -13.03 24.11
CA PRO A 438 -6.59 -11.88 24.44
C PRO A 438 -8.02 -12.34 24.73
N TYR A 439 -8.55 -11.87 25.84
CA TYR A 439 -9.94 -12.13 26.16
C TYR A 439 -10.84 -11.28 25.26
N SER A 440 -11.81 -11.93 24.61
CA SER A 440 -12.84 -11.26 23.82
C SER A 440 -14.21 -11.60 24.37
N HIS A 441 -15.01 -10.57 24.63
CA HIS A 441 -16.40 -10.77 25.04
C HIS A 441 -17.26 -11.25 23.88
N PHE A 442 -17.02 -10.71 22.70
CA PHE A 442 -17.73 -11.04 21.46
C PHE A 442 -17.03 -10.39 20.26
N THR A 443 -17.47 -10.75 19.08
CA THR A 443 -17.02 -10.16 17.82
C THR A 443 -17.94 -9.02 17.40
N VAL A 444 -17.35 -7.90 17.01
CA VAL A 444 -17.99 -6.76 16.34
C VAL A 444 -17.73 -6.87 14.85
N GLY A 445 -18.78 -6.96 14.05
CA GLY A 445 -18.68 -6.90 12.59
C GLY A 445 -18.69 -5.44 12.12
N VAL A 446 -17.68 -5.01 11.40
CA VAL A 446 -17.66 -3.70 10.73
C VAL A 446 -18.01 -3.89 9.26
N LEU A 447 -19.20 -3.42 8.87
CA LEU A 447 -19.67 -3.50 7.50
C LEU A 447 -19.10 -2.35 6.67
N ASN A 448 -18.53 -2.67 5.52
CA ASN A 448 -18.15 -1.71 4.48
C ASN A 448 -18.13 -2.39 3.11
N SER A 449 -17.94 -1.62 2.04
CA SER A 449 -17.89 -2.20 0.68
C SER A 449 -16.63 -3.01 0.39
N TRP A 450 -15.57 -2.85 1.18
CA TRP A 450 -14.28 -3.49 0.92
C TRP A 450 -14.08 -4.81 1.68
N GLY A 451 -14.82 -5.05 2.75
CA GLY A 451 -14.60 -6.20 3.64
C GLY A 451 -13.28 -6.14 4.42
N LYS A 452 -12.67 -4.97 4.48
CA LYS A 452 -11.39 -4.71 5.16
C LYS A 452 -11.22 -3.22 5.46
N LEU A 453 -10.22 -2.89 6.27
CA LEU A 453 -9.79 -1.50 6.41
C LEU A 453 -9.09 -1.06 5.12
N ARG A 454 -9.56 0.03 4.55
CA ARG A 454 -8.87 0.73 3.48
C ARG A 454 -8.78 2.20 3.88
N SER A 455 -7.61 2.60 4.36
CA SER A 455 -7.39 3.94 4.92
C SER A 455 -6.77 4.92 3.94
N TRP A 456 -6.18 4.43 2.85
CA TRP A 456 -5.56 5.25 1.83
C TRP A 456 -6.33 5.24 0.52
N GLY A 457 -6.42 6.39 -0.10
CA GLY A 457 -7.03 6.54 -1.42
C GLY A 457 -6.02 7.01 -2.45
N THR A 458 -6.44 6.99 -3.69
CA THR A 458 -5.62 7.33 -4.85
C THR A 458 -5.34 8.82 -5.03
N HIS A 459 -5.89 9.68 -4.22
CA HIS A 459 -5.66 11.13 -4.29
C HIS A 459 -5.09 11.71 -3.00
N MET A 460 -4.41 10.87 -2.21
CA MET A 460 -3.92 11.27 -0.90
C MET A 460 -2.46 10.88 -0.74
N VAL A 461 -1.62 11.86 -0.45
CA VAL A 461 -0.20 11.67 -0.17
C VAL A 461 0.00 11.27 1.29
N ALA A 462 1.00 10.42 1.55
CA ALA A 462 1.22 9.75 2.83
C ALA A 462 1.22 10.64 4.06
N HIS A 463 1.66 11.87 3.92
CA HIS A 463 1.92 12.73 5.06
C HIS A 463 0.98 13.93 5.16
N ALA A 464 0.12 14.14 4.19
CA ALA A 464 -0.64 15.39 4.05
C ALA A 464 -2.05 15.35 4.63
N ILE A 465 -2.44 14.35 5.46
CA ILE A 465 -3.86 14.08 5.52
C ILE A 465 -4.47 14.20 6.89
N PRO A 466 -5.26 15.23 7.11
CA PRO A 466 -6.38 15.09 8.00
C PRO A 466 -7.51 14.37 7.26
N TYR A 467 -7.80 13.14 7.64
CA TYR A 467 -8.98 12.38 7.18
C TYR A 467 -10.29 12.99 7.68
N LYS A 468 -10.51 14.23 7.43
CA LYS A 468 -11.69 14.93 7.92
C LYS A 468 -12.99 14.31 7.42
N GLN A 469 -12.94 13.69 6.25
CA GLN A 469 -14.10 13.08 5.60
C GLN A 469 -14.43 11.66 6.09
N THR A 470 -13.53 11.02 6.85
CA THR A 470 -13.71 9.66 7.33
C THR A 470 -13.68 9.56 8.85
N TYR A 471 -13.88 10.66 9.55
CA TYR A 471 -13.80 10.69 11.01
C TYR A 471 -14.72 9.70 11.70
N SER A 472 -15.95 9.58 11.25
CA SER A 472 -16.89 8.63 11.84
C SER A 472 -16.37 7.19 11.74
N TYR A 473 -15.88 6.80 10.57
CA TYR A 473 -15.35 5.47 10.32
C TYR A 473 -14.04 5.23 11.07
N ALA A 474 -13.05 6.09 10.86
CA ALA A 474 -11.75 5.99 11.52
C ALA A 474 -11.86 6.10 13.05
N GLY A 475 -12.71 7.00 13.56
CA GLY A 475 -12.95 7.19 14.99
C GLY A 475 -13.59 5.98 15.66
N VAL A 476 -14.51 5.30 14.98
CA VAL A 476 -15.10 4.06 15.48
C VAL A 476 -14.05 2.94 15.55
N LEU A 477 -13.25 2.76 14.50
CA LEU A 477 -12.18 1.76 14.49
C LEU A 477 -11.17 2.00 15.60
N GLU A 478 -10.76 3.26 15.78
CA GLU A 478 -9.84 3.64 16.85
C GLU A 478 -10.44 3.40 18.24
N SER A 479 -11.72 3.69 18.42
CA SER A 479 -12.43 3.42 19.68
C SER A 479 -12.49 1.92 19.99
N LEU A 480 -12.69 1.07 18.98
CA LEU A 480 -12.71 -0.38 19.14
C LEU A 480 -11.34 -0.99 19.40
N SER A 481 -10.25 -0.34 18.99
CA SER A 481 -8.90 -0.92 18.98
C SER A 481 -8.41 -1.39 20.34
N GLY A 482 -8.72 -0.66 21.40
CA GLY A 482 -8.34 -0.99 22.80
C GLY A 482 -9.41 -1.74 23.59
N MET A 483 -10.56 -2.05 23.00
CA MET A 483 -11.66 -2.71 23.68
C MET A 483 -11.50 -4.24 23.69
N PRO A 484 -12.09 -4.95 24.68
CA PRO A 484 -12.01 -6.42 24.76
C PRO A 484 -12.99 -7.10 23.79
N PHE A 485 -12.99 -6.66 22.55
CA PHE A 485 -13.78 -7.19 21.45
C PHE A 485 -12.87 -7.62 20.31
N ASP A 486 -13.24 -8.68 19.62
CA ASP A 486 -12.70 -8.98 18.32
C ASP A 486 -13.40 -8.14 17.26
N VAL A 487 -12.66 -7.68 16.26
CA VAL A 487 -13.20 -6.88 15.15
C VAL A 487 -13.03 -7.67 13.86
N LYS A 488 -14.13 -7.89 13.16
CA LYS A 488 -14.17 -8.56 11.86
C LYS A 488 -14.70 -7.57 10.83
N PHE A 489 -13.96 -7.36 9.75
CA PHE A 489 -14.47 -6.60 8.61
C PHE A 489 -15.29 -7.54 7.73
N ILE A 490 -16.45 -7.07 7.29
CA ILE A 490 -17.39 -7.83 6.46
C ILE A 490 -17.83 -6.92 5.31
N SER A 491 -17.69 -7.39 4.07
CA SER A 491 -18.24 -6.67 2.93
C SER A 491 -19.74 -6.89 2.79
N PHE A 492 -20.41 -5.95 2.15
CA PHE A 492 -21.83 -6.12 1.82
C PHE A 492 -22.04 -7.31 0.87
N ASP A 493 -21.08 -7.59 -0.01
CA ASP A 493 -21.16 -8.73 -0.93
C ASP A 493 -21.05 -10.06 -0.19
N GLU A 494 -20.17 -10.18 0.80
CA GLU A 494 -20.12 -11.39 1.65
C GLU A 494 -21.46 -11.66 2.32
N VAL A 495 -22.17 -10.62 2.79
CA VAL A 495 -23.51 -10.77 3.35
C VAL A 495 -24.53 -11.20 2.30
N LEU A 496 -24.41 -10.67 1.06
CA LEU A 496 -25.28 -11.06 -0.05
C LEU A 496 -25.05 -12.50 -0.51
N GLU A 497 -23.78 -12.92 -0.54
CA GLU A 497 -23.38 -14.28 -0.94
C GLU A 497 -23.70 -15.31 0.15
N ASN A 498 -23.42 -14.98 1.39
CA ASN A 498 -23.62 -15.86 2.54
C ASN A 498 -23.99 -15.08 3.81
N PRO A 499 -25.27 -14.87 4.11
CA PRO A 499 -25.70 -14.15 5.30
C PRO A 499 -25.19 -14.73 6.63
N ALA A 500 -24.77 -16.01 6.66
CA ALA A 500 -24.23 -16.64 7.86
C ALA A 500 -22.90 -16.03 8.34
N VAL A 501 -22.23 -15.19 7.53
CA VAL A 501 -21.03 -14.44 7.97
C VAL A 501 -21.32 -13.53 9.17
N LEU A 502 -22.61 -13.20 9.41
CA LEU A 502 -23.07 -12.38 10.53
C LEU A 502 -23.21 -13.18 11.83
N ASP A 503 -23.34 -14.50 11.76
CA ASP A 503 -23.66 -15.34 12.93
C ASP A 503 -22.54 -15.34 13.98
N ASP A 504 -21.30 -15.08 13.58
CA ASP A 504 -20.14 -14.93 14.49
C ASP A 504 -20.15 -13.59 15.24
N CYS A 505 -20.98 -12.63 14.80
CA CYS A 505 -20.99 -11.29 15.36
C CYS A 505 -22.10 -11.14 16.41
N LYS A 506 -21.82 -10.37 17.46
CA LYS A 506 -22.84 -9.94 18.42
C LYS A 506 -23.41 -8.57 18.07
N VAL A 507 -22.59 -7.73 17.49
CA VAL A 507 -22.91 -6.37 17.05
C VAL A 507 -22.36 -6.15 15.65
N ILE A 508 -23.14 -5.50 14.81
CA ILE A 508 -22.72 -5.01 13.51
C ILE A 508 -22.65 -3.48 13.57
N VAL A 509 -21.57 -2.92 13.07
CA VAL A 509 -21.38 -1.47 12.97
C VAL A 509 -21.29 -1.08 11.49
N ASN A 510 -22.11 -0.14 11.05
CA ASN A 510 -22.04 0.44 9.72
C ASN A 510 -21.95 1.96 9.86
N VAL A 511 -20.79 2.50 9.62
CA VAL A 511 -20.47 3.91 9.77
C VAL A 511 -19.82 4.47 8.51
N GLY A 512 -19.88 5.76 8.36
CA GLY A 512 -19.32 6.50 7.24
C GLY A 512 -20.33 7.50 6.68
N ASP A 513 -19.85 8.37 5.81
CA ASP A 513 -20.70 9.35 5.15
C ASP A 513 -21.64 8.67 4.15
N ALA A 514 -22.80 9.28 3.94
CA ALA A 514 -23.80 8.75 3.02
C ALA A 514 -23.23 8.53 1.61
N TYR A 515 -23.64 7.44 0.98
CA TYR A 515 -23.23 7.04 -0.38
C TYR A 515 -21.73 6.73 -0.57
N THR A 516 -21.00 6.53 0.52
CA THR A 516 -19.58 6.13 0.46
C THR A 516 -19.39 4.62 0.61
N ALA A 517 -18.19 4.13 0.29
CA ALA A 517 -17.82 2.74 0.50
C ALA A 517 -17.91 2.27 1.97
N PRO A 518 -17.54 3.09 2.98
CA PRO A 518 -17.77 2.72 4.37
C PRO A 518 -19.25 2.52 4.72
N SER A 519 -20.15 3.40 4.25
CA SER A 519 -21.59 3.30 4.56
C SER A 519 -22.36 2.35 3.65
N GLY A 520 -21.83 2.00 2.47
CA GLY A 520 -22.43 1.08 1.52
C GLY A 520 -23.44 1.66 0.53
N GLY A 521 -23.86 2.91 0.70
CA GLY A 521 -24.66 3.64 -0.29
C GLY A 521 -25.87 2.88 -0.83
N SER A 522 -25.84 2.56 -2.12
CA SER A 522 -26.93 1.87 -2.82
C SER A 522 -27.16 0.42 -2.41
N TYR A 523 -26.21 -0.24 -1.74
CA TYR A 523 -26.38 -1.60 -1.22
C TYR A 523 -27.63 -1.71 -0.33
N TRP A 524 -27.91 -0.69 0.48
CA TRP A 524 -29.07 -0.68 1.38
C TRP A 524 -30.44 -0.65 0.70
N LYS A 525 -30.47 -0.36 -0.61
CA LYS A 525 -31.69 -0.45 -1.42
C LYS A 525 -32.01 -1.91 -1.80
N ASN A 526 -31.06 -2.81 -1.63
CA ASN A 526 -31.25 -4.23 -1.97
C ASN A 526 -31.90 -5.00 -0.80
N PRO A 527 -33.11 -5.55 -0.97
CA PRO A 527 -33.76 -6.37 0.06
C PRO A 527 -32.94 -7.60 0.45
N ALA A 528 -32.16 -8.18 -0.47
CA ALA A 528 -31.30 -9.32 -0.20
C ALA A 528 -30.20 -9.00 0.83
N LEU A 529 -29.81 -7.74 0.99
CA LEU A 529 -28.93 -7.28 2.06
C LEU A 529 -29.73 -6.94 3.33
N SER A 530 -30.78 -6.14 3.20
CA SER A 530 -31.48 -5.59 4.38
C SER A 530 -32.27 -6.65 5.15
N CYS A 531 -32.77 -7.69 4.48
CA CYS A 531 -33.52 -8.77 5.16
C CYS A 531 -32.64 -9.61 6.10
N PRO A 532 -31.46 -10.12 5.72
CA PRO A 532 -30.56 -10.81 6.65
C PRO A 532 -30.16 -9.95 7.84
N ILE A 533 -29.87 -8.66 7.62
CA ILE A 533 -29.49 -7.74 8.71
C ILE A 533 -30.67 -7.54 9.67
N LYS A 534 -31.90 -7.36 9.18
CA LYS A 534 -33.11 -7.30 10.03
C LYS A 534 -33.32 -8.61 10.79
N ALA A 535 -33.11 -9.75 10.16
CA ALA A 535 -33.18 -11.04 10.79
C ALA A 535 -32.14 -11.23 11.90
N PHE A 536 -30.90 -10.74 11.67
CA PHE A 536 -29.86 -10.71 12.68
C PHE A 536 -30.29 -9.90 13.91
N VAL A 537 -30.83 -8.70 13.70
CA VAL A 537 -31.34 -7.85 14.80
C VAL A 537 -32.50 -8.52 15.51
N ALA A 538 -33.44 -9.11 14.77
CA ALA A 538 -34.59 -9.83 15.35
C ALA A 538 -34.17 -11.02 16.22
N LYS A 539 -33.03 -11.64 15.94
CA LYS A 539 -32.43 -12.72 16.76
C LYS A 539 -31.65 -12.20 17.97
N GLY A 540 -31.60 -10.90 18.21
CA GLY A 540 -30.92 -10.27 19.34
C GLY A 540 -29.53 -9.72 19.03
N GLY A 541 -29.16 -9.63 17.78
CA GLY A 541 -27.96 -8.91 17.34
C GLY A 541 -28.12 -7.40 17.46
N GLY A 542 -27.03 -6.68 17.74
CA GLY A 542 -27.00 -5.22 17.75
C GLY A 542 -26.65 -4.66 16.36
N LEU A 543 -27.28 -3.56 15.96
CA LEU A 543 -26.89 -2.78 14.77
C LEU A 543 -26.67 -1.32 15.18
N ILE A 544 -25.52 -0.77 14.83
CA ILE A 544 -25.11 0.61 15.09
C ILE A 544 -24.83 1.29 13.76
#